data_f704116b54303ca0e62f8e38e612789e
#
_entry.id   f704116b54303ca0e62f8e38e612789e
#
_cell.length_a   1.000
_cell.length_b   1.000
_cell.length_c   1.000
_cell.angle_alpha   90.00
_cell.angle_beta   90.00
_cell.angle_gamma   90.00
#
_symmetry.space_group_name_H-M   'P 1'
#
loop_
_entity.id
_entity.type
_entity.pdbx_description
1 polymer ?
#
loop_
_entity_poly.entity_id
_entity_poly.type
_entity_poly.pdbx_seq_one_letter_code
_entity_poly.pdbx_strand_id
1 'polypeptide(L)'
;MGASERDTGRTDAGRLRRARLAVAAVFAVHGAVTGSFATRIPWIQSHLDLGSGALGLALVLPAIGSSCAMPLAGRVSHRLGSRAALRLLIVLWCASVALPALSPGLPALCGALAVYGATSGMADVAMNALGVETEERLGRSIMSGLHGMWSAGTLVGSAAGTAAAHADLDARIHLGAAAAALAVLGAAACHGVLDLRAAGDERPPPRFALPPRAALVIGVVGFCAVFAEGASLDWSAVYLRDVVGSDPGVAAACTTAFTCTMALARFAGDPAVRRFGPVRTVRASGVLAAAGGLLVVTAGGAPSAIAGFALIGVGVAVVVPLAFAAAGRSGPAPSQAIAGVATITYTSGLVAPAAIGQIAEASSLVTSFGLVTALAVGLVAGAGVLRVPERTAAAAQVRAPSKAE
;
A
#
# COMPACT_ATOMS: atom_id res chain seq x y z
N MET A 1 -17.10 46.63 2.26
CA MET A 1 -16.05 45.67 1.88
C MET A 1 -16.02 44.32 2.67
N GLY A 2 -16.65 44.23 3.84
CA GLY A 2 -16.47 43.03 4.70
C GLY A 2 -17.45 41.86 4.52
N ALA A 3 -18.53 41.96 3.75
CA ALA A 3 -19.51 40.86 3.59
C ALA A 3 -19.19 39.97 2.39
N SER A 4 -18.70 40.51 1.29
CA SER A 4 -18.31 39.79 0.07
C SER A 4 -17.07 38.91 0.29
N GLU A 5 -16.06 39.35 1.07
CA GLU A 5 -14.86 38.61 1.38
C GLU A 5 -15.11 37.43 2.35
N ARG A 6 -16.09 37.57 3.26
CA ARG A 6 -16.48 36.46 4.17
C ARG A 6 -17.28 35.40 3.48
N ASP A 7 -18.01 35.71 2.43
CA ASP A 7 -18.81 34.73 1.68
C ASP A 7 -17.94 33.93 0.68
N THR A 8 -16.96 34.60 0.05
CA THR A 8 -15.95 33.88 -0.79
C THR A 8 -15.07 32.95 0.03
N GLY A 9 -14.62 33.35 1.21
CA GLY A 9 -13.82 32.47 2.09
C GLY A 9 -14.60 31.26 2.62
N ARG A 10 -15.91 31.39 2.85
CA ARG A 10 -16.75 30.24 3.27
C ARG A 10 -17.02 29.26 2.13
N THR A 11 -17.19 29.72 0.92
CA THR A 11 -17.36 28.89 -0.27
C THR A 11 -16.09 28.13 -0.62
N ASP A 12 -14.91 28.76 -0.48
CA ASP A 12 -13.61 28.09 -0.72
C ASP A 12 -13.29 27.05 0.35
N ALA A 13 -13.54 27.31 1.62
CA ALA A 13 -13.36 26.33 2.69
C ALA A 13 -14.27 25.10 2.52
N GLY A 14 -15.53 25.32 2.09
CA GLY A 14 -16.48 24.26 1.77
C GLY A 14 -16.03 23.41 0.57
N ARG A 15 -15.46 24.04 -0.45
CA ARG A 15 -14.91 23.38 -1.65
C ARG A 15 -13.69 22.52 -1.31
N LEU A 16 -12.77 23.04 -0.52
CA LEU A 16 -11.58 22.28 -0.08
C LEU A 16 -11.93 21.10 0.83
N ARG A 17 -12.92 21.27 1.72
CA ARG A 17 -13.43 20.15 2.53
C ARG A 17 -14.03 19.04 1.65
N ARG A 18 -14.81 19.39 0.63
CA ARG A 18 -15.36 18.42 -0.35
C ARG A 18 -14.24 17.73 -1.10
N ALA A 19 -13.23 18.46 -1.57
CA ALA A 19 -12.10 17.91 -2.29
C ALA A 19 -11.33 16.89 -1.43
N ARG A 20 -11.06 17.19 -0.15
CA ARG A 20 -10.43 16.26 0.78
C ARG A 20 -11.24 14.97 0.95
N LEU A 21 -12.56 15.06 1.15
CA LEU A 21 -13.42 13.88 1.31
C LEU A 21 -13.48 13.06 0.02
N ALA A 22 -13.51 13.72 -1.13
CA ALA A 22 -13.51 13.09 -2.43
C ALA A 22 -12.21 12.31 -2.68
N VAL A 23 -11.05 12.91 -2.44
CA VAL A 23 -9.75 12.24 -2.56
C VAL A 23 -9.66 11.08 -1.57
N ALA A 24 -10.10 11.26 -0.31
CA ALA A 24 -10.14 10.20 0.68
C ALA A 24 -11.02 9.00 0.24
N ALA A 25 -12.17 9.27 -0.38
CA ALA A 25 -13.03 8.23 -0.94
C ALA A 25 -12.36 7.49 -2.12
N VAL A 26 -11.62 8.20 -2.98
CA VAL A 26 -10.83 7.57 -4.06
C VAL A 26 -9.76 6.64 -3.49
N PHE A 27 -9.03 7.06 -2.45
CA PHE A 27 -8.06 6.19 -1.76
C PHE A 27 -8.74 4.95 -1.18
N ALA A 28 -9.93 5.09 -0.56
CA ALA A 28 -10.68 3.95 -0.04
C ALA A 28 -11.13 3.00 -1.15
N VAL A 29 -11.64 3.51 -2.28
CA VAL A 29 -12.01 2.70 -3.45
C VAL A 29 -10.79 1.96 -3.99
N HIS A 30 -9.65 2.65 -4.13
CA HIS A 30 -8.42 2.03 -4.62
C HIS A 30 -7.99 0.86 -3.72
N GLY A 31 -8.02 1.05 -2.40
CA GLY A 31 -7.73 -0.01 -1.43
C GLY A 31 -8.75 -1.17 -1.49
N ALA A 32 -10.05 -0.87 -1.66
CA ALA A 32 -11.09 -1.89 -1.71
C ALA A 32 -10.92 -2.85 -2.90
N VAL A 33 -10.45 -2.36 -4.05
CA VAL A 33 -10.07 -3.21 -5.19
C VAL A 33 -8.97 -4.19 -4.81
N THR A 34 -7.91 -3.69 -4.16
CA THR A 34 -6.78 -4.52 -3.70
C THR A 34 -7.23 -5.61 -2.74
N GLY A 35 -8.03 -5.26 -1.71
CA GLY A 35 -8.51 -6.21 -0.72
C GLY A 35 -9.44 -7.27 -1.30
N SER A 36 -10.34 -6.87 -2.23
CA SER A 36 -11.23 -7.80 -2.92
C SER A 36 -10.45 -8.83 -3.74
N PHE A 37 -9.41 -8.41 -4.46
CA PHE A 37 -8.56 -9.31 -5.24
C PHE A 37 -7.79 -10.29 -4.34
N ALA A 38 -7.11 -9.79 -3.31
CA ALA A 38 -6.24 -10.59 -2.45
C ALA A 38 -6.96 -11.81 -1.83
N THR A 39 -8.20 -11.65 -1.40
CA THR A 39 -9.01 -12.74 -0.80
C THR A 39 -9.44 -13.81 -1.80
N ARG A 40 -9.34 -13.55 -3.10
CA ARG A 40 -9.77 -14.47 -4.17
C ARG A 40 -8.59 -15.12 -4.91
N ILE A 41 -7.35 -14.82 -4.55
CA ILE A 41 -6.14 -15.46 -5.11
C ILE A 41 -6.20 -16.99 -4.98
N PRO A 42 -6.61 -17.60 -3.84
CA PRO A 42 -6.72 -19.05 -3.73
C PRO A 42 -7.70 -19.66 -4.71
N TRP A 43 -8.83 -18.99 -4.97
CA TRP A 43 -9.81 -19.46 -5.96
C TRP A 43 -9.22 -19.46 -7.37
N ILE A 44 -8.53 -18.37 -7.77
CA ILE A 44 -7.88 -18.25 -9.07
C ILE A 44 -6.83 -19.35 -9.24
N GLN A 45 -6.01 -19.59 -8.22
CA GLN A 45 -5.00 -20.63 -8.21
C GLN A 45 -5.61 -22.01 -8.43
N SER A 46 -6.64 -22.37 -7.65
CA SER A 46 -7.32 -23.68 -7.77
C SER A 46 -8.05 -23.82 -9.09
N HIS A 47 -8.71 -22.74 -9.58
CA HIS A 47 -9.50 -22.79 -10.83
C HIS A 47 -8.63 -23.00 -12.08
N LEU A 48 -7.39 -22.50 -12.04
CA LEU A 48 -6.41 -22.64 -13.13
C LEU A 48 -5.41 -23.77 -12.89
N ASP A 49 -5.55 -24.52 -11.81
CA ASP A 49 -4.63 -25.62 -11.39
C ASP A 49 -3.15 -25.20 -11.39
N LEU A 50 -2.87 -24.04 -10.73
CA LEU A 50 -1.54 -23.46 -10.72
C LEU A 50 -0.74 -23.91 -9.49
N GLY A 51 0.48 -24.41 -9.72
CA GLY A 51 1.47 -24.53 -8.66
C GLY A 51 1.88 -23.17 -8.08
N SER A 52 2.41 -23.18 -6.85
CA SER A 52 2.81 -21.97 -6.13
C SER A 52 3.86 -21.16 -6.88
N GLY A 53 4.79 -21.82 -7.60
CA GLY A 53 5.80 -21.16 -8.42
C GLY A 53 5.19 -20.36 -9.58
N ALA A 54 4.25 -20.98 -10.32
CA ALA A 54 3.55 -20.33 -11.43
C ALA A 54 2.70 -19.15 -10.94
N LEU A 55 1.98 -19.32 -9.82
CA LEU A 55 1.24 -18.24 -9.16
C LEU A 55 2.17 -17.09 -8.75
N GLY A 56 3.29 -17.42 -8.08
CA GLY A 56 4.26 -16.40 -7.64
C GLY A 56 4.83 -15.57 -8.79
N LEU A 57 5.15 -16.22 -9.93
CA LEU A 57 5.60 -15.52 -11.14
C LEU A 57 4.47 -14.65 -11.75
N ALA A 58 3.24 -15.14 -11.75
CA ALA A 58 2.10 -14.35 -12.22
C ALA A 58 1.89 -13.10 -11.35
N LEU A 59 2.01 -13.21 -10.01
CA LEU A 59 1.86 -12.11 -9.06
C LEU A 59 2.99 -11.05 -9.12
N VAL A 60 4.06 -11.26 -9.90
CA VAL A 60 5.03 -10.20 -10.21
C VAL A 60 4.49 -9.23 -11.26
N LEU A 61 3.59 -9.68 -12.14
CA LEU A 61 3.12 -8.89 -13.29
C LEU A 61 2.41 -7.58 -12.91
N PRO A 62 1.64 -7.50 -11.79
CA PRO A 62 1.11 -6.22 -11.32
C PRO A 62 2.20 -5.17 -11.06
N ALA A 63 3.31 -5.56 -10.43
CA ALA A 63 4.40 -4.63 -10.15
C ALA A 63 5.12 -4.19 -11.43
N ILE A 64 5.33 -5.11 -12.38
CA ILE A 64 5.89 -4.79 -13.71
C ILE A 64 4.94 -3.86 -14.46
N GLY A 65 3.65 -4.19 -14.55
CA GLY A 65 2.63 -3.38 -15.23
C GLY A 65 2.54 -1.97 -14.64
N SER A 66 2.52 -1.86 -13.31
CA SER A 66 2.53 -0.60 -12.59
C SER A 66 3.78 0.23 -12.93
N SER A 67 4.97 -0.34 -12.79
CA SER A 67 6.24 0.35 -13.04
C SER A 67 6.35 0.87 -14.49
N CYS A 68 5.87 0.09 -15.46
CA CYS A 68 5.87 0.49 -16.87
C CYS A 68 4.84 1.59 -17.18
N ALA A 69 3.69 1.57 -16.52
CA ALA A 69 2.58 2.46 -16.85
C ALA A 69 2.55 3.77 -16.04
N MET A 70 3.11 3.79 -14.81
CA MET A 70 3.14 4.98 -13.95
C MET A 70 3.62 6.27 -14.67
N PRO A 71 4.67 6.25 -15.53
CA PRO A 71 5.11 7.45 -16.25
C PRO A 71 4.05 8.02 -17.21
N LEU A 72 3.06 7.21 -17.60
CA LEU A 72 1.98 7.65 -18.49
C LEU A 72 0.90 8.45 -17.75
N ALA A 73 0.76 8.28 -16.43
CA ALA A 73 -0.26 8.96 -15.63
C ALA A 73 -0.17 10.49 -15.76
N GLY A 74 1.03 11.04 -15.71
CA GLY A 74 1.26 12.48 -15.91
C GLY A 74 0.80 12.97 -17.29
N ARG A 75 1.05 12.19 -18.34
CA ARG A 75 0.61 12.53 -19.71
C ARG A 75 -0.92 12.50 -19.85
N VAL A 76 -1.56 11.52 -19.22
CA VAL A 76 -3.04 11.42 -19.20
C VAL A 76 -3.63 12.61 -18.44
N SER A 77 -3.07 12.96 -17.28
CA SER A 77 -3.49 14.12 -16.49
C SER A 77 -3.29 15.45 -17.23
N HIS A 78 -2.18 15.60 -17.95
CA HIS A 78 -1.92 16.78 -18.76
C HIS A 78 -2.93 16.94 -19.90
N ARG A 79 -3.31 15.85 -20.58
CA ARG A 79 -4.22 15.88 -21.73
C ARG A 79 -5.69 16.06 -21.33
N LEU A 80 -6.13 15.40 -20.28
CA LEU A 80 -7.54 15.34 -19.89
C LEU A 80 -7.93 16.31 -18.76
N GLY A 81 -6.92 16.89 -18.07
CA GLY A 81 -7.10 17.56 -16.78
C GLY A 81 -7.16 16.53 -15.63
N SER A 82 -6.79 16.96 -14.44
CA SER A 82 -6.58 16.05 -13.29
C SER A 82 -7.83 15.27 -12.87
N ARG A 83 -9.01 15.91 -12.86
CA ARG A 83 -10.28 15.27 -12.49
C ARG A 83 -10.71 14.20 -13.48
N ALA A 84 -10.69 14.51 -14.78
CA ALA A 84 -11.10 13.57 -15.82
C ALA A 84 -10.13 12.40 -15.94
N ALA A 85 -8.82 12.68 -15.81
CA ALA A 85 -7.78 11.67 -15.79
C ALA A 85 -7.95 10.71 -14.60
N LEU A 86 -8.09 11.23 -13.37
CA LEU A 86 -8.29 10.38 -12.20
C LEU A 86 -9.58 9.54 -12.33
N ARG A 87 -10.68 10.15 -12.82
CA ARG A 87 -11.93 9.43 -13.04
C ARG A 87 -11.77 8.27 -14.02
N LEU A 88 -11.09 8.49 -15.13
CA LEU A 88 -10.80 7.44 -16.10
C LEU A 88 -9.94 6.34 -15.49
N LEU A 89 -8.84 6.70 -14.83
CA LEU A 89 -7.87 5.76 -14.29
C LEU A 89 -8.45 4.92 -13.15
N ILE A 90 -9.23 5.52 -12.24
CA ILE A 90 -9.87 4.77 -11.15
C ILE A 90 -10.95 3.81 -11.66
N VAL A 91 -11.70 4.18 -12.70
CA VAL A 91 -12.70 3.29 -13.36
C VAL A 91 -11.98 2.12 -14.04
N LEU A 92 -10.89 2.38 -14.78
CA LEU A 92 -10.10 1.33 -15.41
C LEU A 92 -9.48 0.39 -14.36
N TRP A 93 -8.97 0.94 -13.25
CA TRP A 93 -8.47 0.17 -12.13
C TRP A 93 -9.55 -0.74 -11.53
N CYS A 94 -10.72 -0.19 -11.22
CA CYS A 94 -11.83 -1.00 -10.71
C CYS A 94 -12.27 -2.08 -11.71
N ALA A 95 -12.37 -1.76 -12.99
CA ALA A 95 -12.77 -2.73 -14.01
C ALA A 95 -11.76 -3.87 -14.17
N SER A 96 -10.46 -3.57 -14.04
CA SER A 96 -9.40 -4.55 -14.24
C SER A 96 -9.38 -5.67 -13.20
N VAL A 97 -9.98 -5.47 -12.01
CA VAL A 97 -10.00 -6.50 -10.94
C VAL A 97 -10.74 -7.78 -11.32
N ALA A 98 -11.67 -7.70 -12.28
CA ALA A 98 -12.41 -8.86 -12.76
C ALA A 98 -11.57 -9.74 -13.71
N LEU A 99 -10.59 -9.17 -14.41
CA LEU A 99 -9.83 -9.87 -15.46
C LEU A 99 -9.10 -11.13 -14.98
N PRO A 100 -8.41 -11.13 -13.81
CA PRO A 100 -7.74 -12.33 -13.32
C PRO A 100 -8.67 -13.54 -13.13
N ALA A 101 -9.89 -13.34 -12.62
CA ALA A 101 -10.85 -14.41 -12.43
C ALA A 101 -11.49 -14.90 -13.74
N LEU A 102 -11.45 -14.09 -14.80
CA LEU A 102 -11.97 -14.44 -16.14
C LEU A 102 -10.90 -15.10 -17.02
N SER A 103 -9.67 -15.24 -16.54
CA SER A 103 -8.56 -15.79 -17.32
C SER A 103 -8.73 -17.30 -17.55
N PRO A 104 -8.63 -17.78 -18.81
CA PRO A 104 -8.77 -19.21 -19.11
C PRO A 104 -7.48 -20.04 -18.89
N GLY A 105 -6.38 -19.41 -18.49
CA GLY A 105 -5.09 -20.07 -18.24
C GLY A 105 -4.00 -19.08 -17.86
N LEU A 106 -2.81 -19.62 -17.52
CA LEU A 106 -1.68 -18.83 -17.01
C LEU A 106 -1.25 -17.65 -17.92
N PRO A 107 -1.13 -17.79 -19.26
CA PRO A 107 -0.73 -16.64 -20.10
C PRO A 107 -1.75 -15.49 -20.05
N ALA A 108 -3.04 -15.81 -20.06
CA ALA A 108 -4.10 -14.83 -19.95
C ALA A 108 -4.11 -14.18 -18.54
N LEU A 109 -3.89 -14.96 -17.50
CA LEU A 109 -3.73 -14.45 -16.12
C LEU A 109 -2.56 -13.47 -16.03
N CYS A 110 -1.41 -13.79 -16.60
CA CYS A 110 -0.26 -12.90 -16.65
C CYS A 110 -0.59 -11.57 -17.33
N GLY A 111 -1.26 -11.61 -18.48
CA GLY A 111 -1.74 -10.41 -19.18
C GLY A 111 -2.74 -9.61 -18.35
N ALA A 112 -3.72 -10.27 -17.74
CA ALA A 112 -4.71 -9.67 -16.85
C ALA A 112 -4.07 -8.96 -15.65
N LEU A 113 -3.10 -9.62 -14.99
CA LEU A 113 -2.37 -9.06 -13.86
C LEU A 113 -1.44 -7.90 -14.26
N ALA A 114 -0.85 -7.94 -15.45
CA ALA A 114 -0.09 -6.79 -15.97
C ALA A 114 -1.01 -5.57 -16.21
N VAL A 115 -2.20 -5.77 -16.78
CA VAL A 115 -3.21 -4.71 -16.95
C VAL A 115 -3.71 -4.20 -15.60
N TYR A 116 -4.02 -5.12 -14.67
CA TYR A 116 -4.38 -4.80 -13.28
C TYR A 116 -3.33 -3.91 -12.62
N GLY A 117 -2.05 -4.26 -12.70
CA GLY A 117 -0.97 -3.45 -12.17
C GLY A 117 -0.79 -2.11 -12.89
N ALA A 118 -0.87 -2.08 -14.21
CA ALA A 118 -0.75 -0.86 -15.01
C ALA A 118 -1.81 0.18 -14.64
N THR A 119 -3.07 -0.25 -14.54
CA THR A 119 -4.19 0.63 -14.16
C THR A 119 -4.09 1.07 -12.70
N SER A 120 -3.67 0.17 -11.79
CA SER A 120 -3.38 0.48 -10.39
C SER A 120 -2.33 1.59 -10.28
N GLY A 121 -1.16 1.38 -10.88
CA GLY A 121 -0.05 2.33 -10.76
C GLY A 121 -0.37 3.71 -11.34
N MET A 122 -1.07 3.77 -12.48
CA MET A 122 -1.51 5.05 -13.03
C MET A 122 -2.53 5.75 -12.13
N ALA A 123 -3.49 5.03 -11.57
CA ALA A 123 -4.48 5.59 -10.65
C ALA A 123 -3.82 6.06 -9.35
N ASP A 124 -2.84 5.30 -8.84
CA ASP A 124 -2.06 5.65 -7.65
C ASP A 124 -1.32 6.98 -7.82
N VAL A 125 -0.58 7.15 -8.92
CA VAL A 125 0.10 8.40 -9.22
C VAL A 125 -0.88 9.58 -9.31
N ALA A 126 -2.01 9.41 -10.00
CA ALA A 126 -2.97 10.48 -10.18
C ALA A 126 -3.68 10.87 -8.87
N MET A 127 -4.06 9.88 -8.02
CA MET A 127 -4.71 10.19 -6.74
C MET A 127 -3.75 10.81 -5.73
N ASN A 128 -2.48 10.36 -5.70
CA ASN A 128 -1.47 10.94 -4.82
C ASN A 128 -1.14 12.39 -5.22
N ALA A 129 -1.00 12.69 -6.51
CA ALA A 129 -0.79 14.05 -6.98
C ALA A 129 -1.93 15.00 -6.54
N LEU A 130 -3.19 14.57 -6.67
CA LEU A 130 -4.34 15.34 -6.18
C LEU A 130 -4.42 15.41 -4.66
N GLY A 131 -3.92 14.39 -3.95
CA GLY A 131 -3.77 14.39 -2.50
C GLY A 131 -2.82 15.48 -2.03
N VAL A 132 -1.61 15.55 -2.63
CA VAL A 132 -0.60 16.57 -2.34
C VAL A 132 -1.13 17.98 -2.62
N GLU A 133 -1.71 18.20 -3.78
CA GLU A 133 -2.28 19.51 -4.13
C GLU A 133 -3.41 19.93 -3.19
N THR A 134 -4.24 18.98 -2.76
CA THR A 134 -5.30 19.26 -1.78
C THR A 134 -4.70 19.57 -0.41
N GLU A 135 -3.62 18.91 0.00
CA GLU A 135 -2.87 19.18 1.22
C GLU A 135 -2.29 20.60 1.23
N GLU A 136 -1.61 20.98 0.15
CA GLU A 136 -1.01 22.31 -0.01
C GLU A 136 -2.07 23.43 0.11
N ARG A 137 -3.20 23.28 -0.59
CA ARG A 137 -4.29 24.26 -0.53
C ARG A 137 -5.00 24.32 0.83
N LEU A 138 -5.03 23.20 1.57
CA LEU A 138 -5.57 23.16 2.94
C LEU A 138 -4.61 23.76 3.97
N GLY A 139 -3.32 23.91 3.64
CA GLY A 139 -2.28 24.36 4.56
C GLY A 139 -2.05 23.44 5.77
N ARG A 140 -2.44 22.17 5.67
CA ARG A 140 -2.26 21.16 6.73
C ARG A 140 -2.10 19.76 6.17
N SER A 141 -1.28 18.93 6.82
CA SER A 141 -1.05 17.56 6.42
C SER A 141 -2.32 16.71 6.44
N ILE A 142 -2.59 15.98 5.32
CA ILE A 142 -3.70 15.04 5.16
C ILE A 142 -3.25 13.71 4.53
N MET A 143 -2.02 13.60 3.99
CA MET A 143 -1.57 12.43 3.25
C MET A 143 -1.60 11.15 4.09
N SER A 144 -1.19 11.23 5.37
CA SER A 144 -1.28 10.07 6.28
C SER A 144 -2.72 9.56 6.43
N GLY A 145 -3.68 10.49 6.58
CA GLY A 145 -5.10 10.15 6.63
C GLY A 145 -5.64 9.56 5.33
N LEU A 146 -5.15 10.02 4.17
CA LEU A 146 -5.52 9.47 2.86
C LEU A 146 -5.05 8.02 2.72
N HIS A 147 -3.79 7.72 3.09
CA HIS A 147 -3.29 6.34 3.14
C HIS A 147 -4.00 5.48 4.19
N GLY A 148 -4.45 6.08 5.31
CA GLY A 148 -5.35 5.43 6.26
C GLY A 148 -6.69 5.03 5.63
N MET A 149 -7.27 5.88 4.77
CA MET A 149 -8.47 5.56 4.01
C MET A 149 -8.24 4.44 2.98
N TRP A 150 -7.05 4.39 2.36
CA TRP A 150 -6.66 3.26 1.53
C TRP A 150 -6.66 1.94 2.33
N SER A 151 -6.06 1.93 3.51
CA SER A 151 -6.06 0.75 4.40
C SER A 151 -7.47 0.35 4.85
N ALA A 152 -8.33 1.33 5.18
CA ALA A 152 -9.72 1.08 5.51
C ALA A 152 -10.50 0.49 4.30
N GLY A 153 -10.23 0.99 3.10
CA GLY A 153 -10.78 0.43 1.87
C GLY A 153 -10.33 -1.01 1.65
N THR A 154 -9.04 -1.29 1.81
CA THR A 154 -8.49 -2.65 1.70
C THR A 154 -9.18 -3.60 2.68
N LEU A 155 -9.41 -3.17 3.92
CA LEU A 155 -10.15 -3.94 4.91
C LEU A 155 -11.59 -4.22 4.46
N VAL A 156 -12.30 -3.20 3.96
CA VAL A 156 -13.69 -3.37 3.47
C VAL A 156 -13.74 -4.34 2.29
N GLY A 157 -12.82 -4.19 1.32
CA GLY A 157 -12.71 -5.10 0.18
C GLY A 157 -12.40 -6.54 0.61
N SER A 158 -11.46 -6.72 1.55
CA SER A 158 -11.13 -8.03 2.11
C SER A 158 -12.31 -8.65 2.85
N ALA A 159 -13.03 -7.88 3.66
CA ALA A 159 -14.21 -8.37 4.38
C ALA A 159 -15.33 -8.81 3.41
N ALA A 160 -15.57 -8.03 2.33
CA ALA A 160 -16.52 -8.42 1.29
C ALA A 160 -16.08 -9.70 0.56
N GLY A 161 -14.78 -9.82 0.24
CA GLY A 161 -14.23 -11.03 -0.37
C GLY A 161 -14.30 -12.26 0.54
N THR A 162 -14.10 -12.08 1.85
CA THR A 162 -14.28 -13.14 2.86
C THR A 162 -15.73 -13.59 2.91
N ALA A 163 -16.68 -12.65 2.98
CA ALA A 163 -18.10 -12.98 2.98
C ALA A 163 -18.53 -13.74 1.71
N ALA A 164 -18.02 -13.31 0.54
CA ALA A 164 -18.26 -13.98 -0.73
C ALA A 164 -17.66 -15.40 -0.77
N ALA A 165 -16.46 -15.60 -0.15
CA ALA A 165 -15.83 -16.91 -0.07
C ALA A 165 -16.57 -17.86 0.89
N HIS A 166 -17.06 -17.36 2.03
CA HIS A 166 -17.89 -18.13 2.95
C HIS A 166 -19.24 -18.55 2.35
N ALA A 167 -19.78 -17.72 1.43
CA ALA A 167 -21.01 -18.02 0.71
C ALA A 167 -20.78 -18.88 -0.54
N ASP A 168 -19.58 -19.43 -0.74
CA ASP A 168 -19.16 -20.19 -1.92
C ASP A 168 -19.46 -19.49 -3.25
N LEU A 169 -19.52 -18.14 -3.21
CA LEU A 169 -19.77 -17.34 -4.39
C LEU A 169 -18.59 -17.42 -5.37
N ASP A 170 -18.89 -17.72 -6.64
CA ASP A 170 -17.88 -17.75 -7.70
C ASP A 170 -17.11 -16.43 -7.75
N ALA A 171 -15.77 -16.51 -7.84
CA ALA A 171 -14.91 -15.32 -7.83
C ALA A 171 -15.19 -14.39 -9.02
N ARG A 172 -15.63 -14.90 -10.15
CA ARG A 172 -16.03 -14.10 -11.33
C ARG A 172 -17.23 -13.20 -10.99
N ILE A 173 -18.21 -13.73 -10.28
CA ILE A 173 -19.40 -12.97 -9.85
C ILE A 173 -18.99 -11.93 -8.81
N HIS A 174 -18.23 -12.34 -7.77
CA HIS A 174 -17.77 -11.43 -6.72
C HIS A 174 -16.94 -10.28 -7.29
N LEU A 175 -15.86 -10.59 -8.03
CA LEU A 175 -14.95 -9.57 -8.57
C LEU A 175 -15.61 -8.72 -9.67
N GLY A 176 -16.52 -9.30 -10.46
CA GLY A 176 -17.35 -8.55 -11.42
C GLY A 176 -18.30 -7.56 -10.75
N ALA A 177 -18.99 -7.97 -9.69
CA ALA A 177 -19.85 -7.10 -8.89
C ALA A 177 -19.04 -6.00 -8.16
N ALA A 178 -17.89 -6.37 -7.57
CA ALA A 178 -16.97 -5.42 -6.95
C ALA A 178 -16.45 -4.40 -7.98
N ALA A 179 -16.05 -4.85 -9.17
CA ALA A 179 -15.61 -3.98 -10.26
C ALA A 179 -16.67 -2.94 -10.61
N ALA A 180 -17.92 -3.36 -10.83
CA ALA A 180 -19.03 -2.48 -11.18
C ALA A 180 -19.35 -1.49 -10.04
N ALA A 181 -19.51 -1.97 -8.81
CA ALA A 181 -19.84 -1.14 -7.65
C ALA A 181 -18.74 -0.11 -7.35
N LEU A 182 -17.46 -0.55 -7.30
CA LEU A 182 -16.33 0.31 -7.01
C LEU A 182 -16.06 1.31 -8.15
N ALA A 183 -16.28 0.94 -9.42
CA ALA A 183 -16.17 1.87 -10.54
C ALA A 183 -17.21 3.01 -10.42
N VAL A 184 -18.46 2.69 -10.07
CA VAL A 184 -19.50 3.71 -9.83
C VAL A 184 -19.15 4.60 -8.66
N LEU A 185 -18.73 4.04 -7.52
CA LEU A 185 -18.33 4.80 -6.33
C LEU A 185 -17.10 5.68 -6.62
N GLY A 186 -16.09 5.15 -7.29
CA GLY A 186 -14.88 5.88 -7.67
C GLY A 186 -15.18 7.03 -8.65
N ALA A 187 -16.00 6.76 -9.67
CA ALA A 187 -16.42 7.79 -10.60
C ALA A 187 -17.24 8.90 -9.91
N ALA A 188 -18.11 8.54 -8.97
CA ALA A 188 -18.88 9.48 -8.17
C ALA A 188 -18.00 10.32 -7.25
N ALA A 189 -17.04 9.68 -6.55
CA ALA A 189 -16.07 10.38 -5.70
C ALA A 189 -15.28 11.44 -6.48
N CYS A 190 -14.90 11.14 -7.73
CA CYS A 190 -14.14 12.07 -8.57
C CYS A 190 -14.86 13.38 -8.90
N HIS A 191 -16.19 13.49 -8.72
CA HIS A 191 -16.88 14.76 -8.93
C HIS A 191 -16.48 15.85 -7.90
N GLY A 192 -16.08 15.43 -6.71
CA GLY A 192 -15.67 16.34 -5.63
C GLY A 192 -14.20 16.75 -5.65
N VAL A 193 -13.33 16.08 -6.45
CA VAL A 193 -11.89 16.41 -6.47
C VAL A 193 -11.63 17.74 -7.19
N LEU A 194 -10.47 18.34 -6.90
CA LEU A 194 -10.02 19.54 -7.56
C LEU A 194 -9.79 19.28 -9.05
N ASP A 195 -10.17 20.25 -9.88
CA ASP A 195 -9.91 20.21 -11.32
C ASP A 195 -8.73 21.12 -11.63
N LEU A 196 -7.57 20.53 -11.77
CA LEU A 196 -6.33 21.23 -12.02
C LEU A 196 -5.92 21.00 -13.45
N ARG A 197 -5.68 22.08 -14.16
CA ARG A 197 -4.99 22.03 -15.46
C ARG A 197 -3.53 22.29 -15.18
N ALA A 198 -2.64 21.43 -15.70
CA ALA A 198 -1.21 21.58 -15.53
C ALA A 198 -0.79 22.97 -16.04
N ALA A 199 -0.10 23.73 -15.20
CA ALA A 199 0.63 24.92 -15.64
C ALA A 199 1.81 24.44 -16.50
N GLY A 200 1.89 24.93 -17.73
CA GLY A 200 2.62 24.34 -18.83
C GLY A 200 4.16 24.38 -18.79
N ASP A 201 4.85 24.52 -17.65
CA ASP A 201 6.31 24.74 -17.66
C ASP A 201 7.11 24.09 -16.49
N GLU A 202 6.61 23.04 -15.86
CA GLU A 202 7.45 22.35 -14.87
C GLU A 202 8.38 21.35 -15.57
N ARG A 203 9.70 21.62 -15.49
CA ARG A 203 10.74 20.67 -15.92
C ARG A 203 10.67 19.40 -15.05
N PRO A 204 10.61 18.21 -15.67
CA PRO A 204 10.61 16.97 -14.92
C PRO A 204 11.91 16.82 -14.10
N PRO A 205 11.86 16.28 -12.88
CA PRO A 205 13.05 16.04 -12.07
C PRO A 205 14.03 15.11 -12.79
N PRO A 206 15.36 15.21 -12.52
CA PRO A 206 16.38 14.41 -13.17
C PRO A 206 16.12 12.91 -12.99
N ARG A 207 16.16 12.15 -14.09
CA ARG A 207 15.77 10.75 -14.17
C ARG A 207 16.66 9.77 -13.39
N PHE A 208 17.90 10.15 -13.04
CA PHE A 208 18.87 9.28 -12.36
C PHE A 208 19.76 10.11 -11.42
N ALA A 209 19.50 9.97 -10.12
CA ALA A 209 20.44 10.37 -9.09
C ALA A 209 20.67 9.17 -8.18
N LEU A 210 21.93 8.75 -8.00
CA LEU A 210 22.27 7.66 -7.09
C LEU A 210 21.85 8.02 -5.65
N PRO A 211 21.11 7.14 -4.96
CA PRO A 211 20.66 7.42 -3.60
C PRO A 211 21.86 7.53 -2.65
N PRO A 212 21.84 8.47 -1.69
CA PRO A 212 22.85 8.55 -0.64
C PRO A 212 23.00 7.21 0.12
N ARG A 213 24.21 6.88 0.60
CA ARG A 213 24.43 5.62 1.34
C ARG A 213 23.46 5.41 2.51
N ALA A 214 23.10 6.48 3.21
CA ALA A 214 22.10 6.42 4.28
C ALA A 214 20.72 5.96 3.77
N ALA A 215 20.33 6.41 2.59
CA ALA A 215 19.06 6.00 1.96
C ALA A 215 19.06 4.51 1.58
N LEU A 216 20.21 3.93 1.20
CA LEU A 216 20.32 2.50 0.91
C LEU A 216 19.99 1.66 2.15
N VAL A 217 20.57 1.97 3.30
CA VAL A 217 20.35 1.20 4.53
C VAL A 217 18.93 1.38 5.07
N ILE A 218 18.39 2.60 5.03
CA ILE A 218 16.99 2.88 5.38
C ILE A 218 16.05 2.14 4.41
N GLY A 219 16.38 2.12 3.12
CA GLY A 219 15.62 1.43 2.07
C GLY A 219 15.54 -0.08 2.30
N VAL A 220 16.61 -0.71 2.80
CA VAL A 220 16.60 -2.15 3.17
C VAL A 220 15.60 -2.42 4.29
N VAL A 221 15.50 -1.56 5.29
CA VAL A 221 14.49 -1.67 6.35
C VAL A 221 13.08 -1.55 5.76
N GLY A 222 12.86 -0.58 4.87
CA GLY A 222 11.60 -0.45 4.12
C GLY A 222 11.31 -1.68 3.26
N PHE A 223 12.30 -2.22 2.55
CA PHE A 223 12.18 -3.45 1.75
C PHE A 223 11.71 -4.63 2.59
N CYS A 224 12.32 -4.88 3.75
CA CYS A 224 11.92 -5.99 4.62
C CYS A 224 10.46 -5.86 5.07
N ALA A 225 10.01 -4.64 5.37
CA ALA A 225 8.63 -4.40 5.79
C ALA A 225 7.63 -4.61 4.64
N VAL A 226 7.89 -4.03 3.45
CA VAL A 226 7.00 -4.16 2.28
C VAL A 226 7.03 -5.59 1.74
N PHE A 227 8.16 -6.30 1.84
CA PHE A 227 8.23 -7.72 1.51
C PHE A 227 7.28 -8.53 2.39
N ALA A 228 7.34 -8.34 3.72
CA ALA A 228 6.49 -9.05 4.65
C ALA A 228 4.99 -8.65 4.51
N GLU A 229 4.71 -7.38 4.21
CA GLU A 229 3.37 -6.87 3.93
C GLU A 229 2.79 -7.53 2.67
N GLY A 230 3.51 -7.48 1.54
CA GLY A 230 3.08 -8.06 0.27
C GLY A 230 2.95 -9.59 0.34
N ALA A 231 3.93 -10.27 0.93
CA ALA A 231 3.87 -11.71 1.14
C ALA A 231 2.64 -12.11 1.98
N SER A 232 2.33 -11.36 3.04
CA SER A 232 1.16 -11.67 3.87
C SER A 232 -0.16 -11.35 3.17
N LEU A 233 -0.23 -10.25 2.42
CA LEU A 233 -1.43 -9.86 1.69
C LEU A 233 -1.79 -10.88 0.59
N ASP A 234 -0.81 -11.32 -0.18
CA ASP A 234 -1.02 -12.19 -1.35
C ASP A 234 -1.12 -13.67 -0.98
N TRP A 235 -0.39 -14.10 0.06
CA TRP A 235 -0.20 -15.52 0.35
C TRP A 235 -0.87 -16.01 1.63
N SER A 236 -1.41 -15.15 2.49
CA SER A 236 -2.03 -15.60 3.75
C SER A 236 -3.24 -16.52 3.52
N ALA A 237 -4.11 -16.18 2.57
CA ALA A 237 -5.25 -17.03 2.23
C ALA A 237 -4.81 -18.34 1.56
N VAL A 238 -3.78 -18.30 0.70
CA VAL A 238 -3.18 -19.49 0.09
C VAL A 238 -2.59 -20.40 1.18
N TYR A 239 -1.85 -19.82 2.13
CA TYR A 239 -1.27 -20.55 3.26
C TYR A 239 -2.34 -21.27 4.09
N LEU A 240 -3.41 -20.58 4.43
CA LEU A 240 -4.52 -21.16 5.23
C LEU A 240 -5.20 -22.31 4.48
N ARG A 241 -5.37 -22.19 3.16
CA ARG A 241 -5.96 -23.26 2.35
C ARG A 241 -5.00 -24.42 2.20
N ASP A 242 -3.76 -24.20 1.76
CA ASP A 242 -2.85 -25.27 1.28
C ASP A 242 -2.05 -25.91 2.41
N VAL A 243 -1.68 -25.17 3.46
CA VAL A 243 -0.89 -25.69 4.58
C VAL A 243 -1.80 -26.12 5.73
N VAL A 244 -2.82 -25.31 6.04
CA VAL A 244 -3.68 -25.56 7.21
C VAL A 244 -4.92 -26.39 6.83
N GLY A 245 -5.28 -26.45 5.54
CA GLY A 245 -6.45 -27.20 5.06
C GLY A 245 -7.79 -26.52 5.42
N SER A 246 -7.80 -25.17 5.54
CA SER A 246 -8.98 -24.41 5.89
C SER A 246 -9.96 -24.28 4.73
N ASP A 247 -11.26 -24.14 5.06
CA ASP A 247 -12.27 -23.79 4.06
C ASP A 247 -12.02 -22.41 3.43
N PRO A 248 -12.60 -22.10 2.25
CA PRO A 248 -12.32 -20.86 1.53
C PRO A 248 -12.64 -19.58 2.32
N GLY A 249 -13.68 -19.63 3.16
CA GLY A 249 -14.08 -18.48 3.98
C GLY A 249 -13.07 -18.18 5.09
N VAL A 250 -12.62 -19.21 5.82
CA VAL A 250 -11.59 -19.08 6.86
C VAL A 250 -10.26 -18.67 6.23
N ALA A 251 -9.90 -19.22 5.07
CA ALA A 251 -8.71 -18.82 4.34
C ALA A 251 -8.73 -17.32 3.98
N ALA A 252 -9.83 -16.83 3.41
CA ALA A 252 -10.02 -15.41 3.09
C ALA A 252 -10.06 -14.52 4.35
N ALA A 253 -10.63 -15.00 5.47
CA ALA A 253 -10.67 -14.28 6.75
C ALA A 253 -9.26 -13.99 7.31
N CYS A 254 -8.26 -14.79 6.97
CA CYS A 254 -6.87 -14.54 7.34
C CYS A 254 -6.35 -13.23 6.74
N THR A 255 -6.57 -13.00 5.46
CA THR A 255 -6.21 -11.73 4.78
C THR A 255 -6.96 -10.55 5.42
N THR A 256 -8.23 -10.75 5.77
CA THR A 256 -9.03 -9.71 6.47
C THR A 256 -8.46 -9.40 7.85
N ALA A 257 -8.06 -10.41 8.63
CA ALA A 257 -7.44 -10.22 9.94
C ALA A 257 -6.11 -9.45 9.84
N PHE A 258 -5.26 -9.81 8.87
CA PHE A 258 -4.02 -9.11 8.57
C PHE A 258 -4.26 -7.63 8.23
N THR A 259 -5.16 -7.34 7.29
CA THR A 259 -5.46 -5.97 6.84
C THR A 259 -6.11 -5.13 7.94
N CYS A 260 -6.97 -5.75 8.77
CA CYS A 260 -7.60 -5.10 9.92
C CYS A 260 -6.55 -4.64 10.94
N THR A 261 -5.69 -5.56 11.38
CA THR A 261 -4.68 -5.26 12.39
C THR A 261 -3.65 -4.27 11.89
N MET A 262 -3.27 -4.34 10.61
CA MET A 262 -2.39 -3.38 9.97
C MET A 262 -3.02 -1.98 9.92
N ALA A 263 -4.30 -1.86 9.55
CA ALA A 263 -5.00 -0.58 9.54
C ALA A 263 -5.07 0.04 10.94
N LEU A 264 -5.45 -0.74 11.96
CA LEU A 264 -5.50 -0.30 13.35
C LEU A 264 -4.12 0.16 13.86
N ALA A 265 -3.07 -0.61 13.55
CA ALA A 265 -1.71 -0.27 13.96
C ALA A 265 -1.20 1.01 13.27
N ARG A 266 -1.57 1.27 12.01
CA ARG A 266 -1.24 2.53 11.32
C ARG A 266 -1.85 3.75 12.03
N PHE A 267 -3.08 3.66 12.50
CA PHE A 267 -3.71 4.74 13.28
C PHE A 267 -3.07 4.93 14.66
N ALA A 268 -2.59 3.83 15.28
CA ALA A 268 -1.89 3.87 16.56
C ALA A 268 -0.41 4.29 16.42
N GLY A 269 0.13 4.33 15.20
CA GLY A 269 1.55 4.55 14.93
C GLY A 269 2.07 5.91 15.43
N ASP A 270 1.40 7.01 15.08
CA ASP A 270 1.81 8.35 15.49
C ASP A 270 1.87 8.55 17.01
N PRO A 271 0.86 8.14 17.81
CA PRO A 271 0.96 8.12 19.26
C PRO A 271 2.14 7.30 19.79
N ALA A 272 2.38 6.12 19.23
CA ALA A 272 3.50 5.26 19.63
C ALA A 272 4.86 5.92 19.36
N VAL A 273 5.03 6.51 18.17
CA VAL A 273 6.26 7.21 17.79
C VAL A 273 6.53 8.44 18.67
N ARG A 274 5.47 9.21 18.97
CA ARG A 274 5.61 10.36 19.90
C ARG A 274 6.04 9.94 21.29
N ARG A 275 5.57 8.79 21.79
CA ARG A 275 5.86 8.31 23.15
C ARG A 275 7.20 7.59 23.27
N PHE A 276 7.56 6.75 22.29
CA PHE A 276 8.69 5.82 22.39
C PHE A 276 9.85 6.18 21.46
N GLY A 277 9.62 7.07 20.49
CA GLY A 277 10.56 7.42 19.44
C GLY A 277 10.59 6.39 18.30
N PRO A 278 11.15 6.76 17.12
CA PRO A 278 11.07 5.92 15.91
C PRO A 278 11.82 4.59 16.07
N VAL A 279 13.02 4.58 16.67
CA VAL A 279 13.84 3.36 16.80
C VAL A 279 13.18 2.30 17.67
N ARG A 280 12.66 2.71 18.85
CA ARG A 280 12.01 1.76 19.76
C ARG A 280 10.70 1.24 19.15
N THR A 281 9.95 2.10 18.47
CA THR A 281 8.72 1.72 17.79
C THR A 281 9.00 0.68 16.70
N VAL A 282 9.99 0.90 15.83
CA VAL A 282 10.34 -0.08 14.78
C VAL A 282 10.91 -1.38 15.34
N ARG A 283 11.69 -1.32 16.44
CA ARG A 283 12.14 -2.55 17.14
C ARG A 283 10.96 -3.37 17.67
N ALA A 284 10.03 -2.73 18.37
CA ALA A 284 8.83 -3.40 18.86
C ALA A 284 8.00 -3.97 17.70
N SER A 285 7.85 -3.21 16.62
CA SER A 285 7.21 -3.64 15.38
C SER A 285 7.89 -4.89 14.78
N GLY A 286 9.20 -4.88 14.65
CA GLY A 286 9.96 -6.04 14.16
C GLY A 286 9.84 -7.27 15.05
N VAL A 287 9.83 -7.09 16.39
CA VAL A 287 9.60 -8.20 17.35
C VAL A 287 8.19 -8.78 17.16
N LEU A 288 7.16 -7.95 17.03
CA LEU A 288 5.78 -8.41 16.78
C LEU A 288 5.67 -9.15 15.44
N ALA A 289 6.29 -8.62 14.37
CA ALA A 289 6.32 -9.27 13.06
C ALA A 289 7.05 -10.62 13.11
N ALA A 290 8.21 -10.69 13.79
CA ALA A 290 8.96 -11.93 13.95
C ALA A 290 8.20 -12.98 14.79
N ALA A 291 7.56 -12.56 15.89
CA ALA A 291 6.71 -13.44 16.69
C ALA A 291 5.51 -13.94 15.88
N GLY A 292 4.88 -13.04 15.08
CA GLY A 292 3.82 -13.42 14.16
C GLY A 292 4.28 -14.42 13.13
N GLY A 293 5.43 -14.19 12.48
CA GLY A 293 6.01 -15.12 11.52
C GLY A 293 6.36 -16.47 12.14
N LEU A 294 6.92 -16.49 13.35
CA LEU A 294 7.17 -17.74 14.09
C LEU A 294 5.86 -18.49 14.34
N LEU A 295 4.81 -17.77 14.76
CA LEU A 295 3.50 -18.37 14.99
C LEU A 295 2.88 -18.94 13.71
N VAL A 296 3.12 -18.31 12.53
CA VAL A 296 2.69 -18.83 11.23
C VAL A 296 3.42 -20.12 10.90
N VAL A 297 4.77 -20.15 10.98
CA VAL A 297 5.56 -21.31 10.58
C VAL A 297 5.41 -22.51 11.54
N THR A 298 4.95 -22.27 12.76
CA THR A 298 4.68 -23.32 13.77
C THR A 298 3.20 -23.58 13.96
N ALA A 299 2.33 -23.05 13.09
CA ALA A 299 0.89 -23.12 13.26
C ALA A 299 0.37 -24.55 13.22
N GLY A 300 -0.30 -24.98 14.28
CA GLY A 300 -1.01 -26.27 14.33
C GLY A 300 -2.47 -26.21 13.84
N GLY A 301 -2.95 -25.05 13.35
CA GLY A 301 -4.30 -24.87 12.87
C GLY A 301 -4.63 -23.43 12.52
N ALA A 302 -5.83 -23.18 11.98
CA ALA A 302 -6.27 -21.87 11.50
C ALA A 302 -6.19 -20.74 12.54
N PRO A 303 -6.62 -20.91 13.80
CA PRO A 303 -6.56 -19.81 14.77
C PRO A 303 -5.14 -19.29 15.03
N SER A 304 -4.14 -20.20 15.14
CA SER A 304 -2.75 -19.81 15.35
C SER A 304 -2.15 -19.15 14.11
N ALA A 305 -2.44 -19.65 12.91
CA ALA A 305 -1.99 -19.03 11.68
C ALA A 305 -2.58 -17.62 11.50
N ILE A 306 -3.89 -17.46 11.70
CA ILE A 306 -4.58 -16.15 11.62
C ILE A 306 -3.99 -15.17 12.64
N ALA A 307 -3.78 -15.60 13.89
CA ALA A 307 -3.15 -14.77 14.91
C ALA A 307 -1.71 -14.36 14.51
N GLY A 308 -0.95 -15.28 13.88
CA GLY A 308 0.38 -15.00 13.37
C GLY A 308 0.36 -13.94 12.28
N PHE A 309 -0.51 -14.07 11.27
CA PHE A 309 -0.66 -13.06 10.21
C PHE A 309 -1.15 -11.71 10.76
N ALA A 310 -2.08 -11.72 11.72
CA ALA A 310 -2.53 -10.52 12.41
C ALA A 310 -1.37 -9.80 13.13
N LEU A 311 -0.47 -10.52 13.81
CA LEU A 311 0.71 -9.96 14.45
C LEU A 311 1.73 -9.41 13.43
N ILE A 312 1.92 -10.08 12.27
CA ILE A 312 2.73 -9.54 11.18
C ILE A 312 2.13 -8.20 10.74
N GLY A 313 0.80 -8.10 10.55
CA GLY A 313 0.11 -6.88 10.17
C GLY A 313 0.39 -5.72 11.14
N VAL A 314 0.29 -5.95 12.45
CA VAL A 314 0.68 -4.94 13.46
C VAL A 314 2.16 -4.56 13.33
N GLY A 315 3.02 -5.56 13.13
CA GLY A 315 4.46 -5.38 13.16
C GLY A 315 5.03 -4.62 11.97
N VAL A 316 4.44 -4.71 10.77
CA VAL A 316 4.96 -4.03 9.58
C VAL A 316 4.34 -2.64 9.36
N ALA A 317 3.19 -2.36 9.94
CA ALA A 317 2.33 -1.23 9.62
C ALA A 317 3.00 0.15 9.65
N VAL A 318 3.88 0.40 10.61
CA VAL A 318 4.49 1.73 10.84
C VAL A 318 5.90 1.87 10.28
N VAL A 319 6.50 0.78 9.78
CA VAL A 319 7.91 0.76 9.38
C VAL A 319 8.16 1.65 8.17
N VAL A 320 7.34 1.52 7.12
CA VAL A 320 7.48 2.27 5.87
C VAL A 320 7.34 3.79 6.08
N PRO A 321 6.28 4.30 6.74
CA PRO A 321 6.18 5.72 7.05
C PRO A 321 7.39 6.27 7.81
N LEU A 322 7.93 5.48 8.76
CA LEU A 322 9.11 5.88 9.54
C LEU A 322 10.39 5.84 8.71
N ALA A 323 10.52 4.90 7.77
CA ALA A 323 11.65 4.86 6.83
C ALA A 323 11.65 6.11 5.93
N PHE A 324 10.50 6.50 5.36
CA PHE A 324 10.39 7.74 4.58
C PHE A 324 10.68 8.99 5.42
N ALA A 325 10.16 9.06 6.63
CA ALA A 325 10.42 10.17 7.53
C ALA A 325 11.92 10.27 7.93
N ALA A 326 12.60 9.13 8.11
CA ALA A 326 14.05 9.10 8.36
C ALA A 326 14.83 9.52 7.11
N ALA A 327 14.45 9.07 5.92
CA ALA A 327 15.06 9.45 4.66
C ALA A 327 15.00 10.97 4.45
N GLY A 328 13.84 11.59 4.68
CA GLY A 328 13.67 13.04 4.56
C GLY A 328 14.55 13.86 5.52
N ARG A 329 15.08 13.24 6.57
CA ARG A 329 15.99 13.87 7.54
C ARG A 329 17.46 13.44 7.40
N SER A 330 17.80 12.60 6.44
CA SER A 330 19.11 11.93 6.38
C SER A 330 20.21 12.71 5.66
N GLY A 331 19.99 13.95 5.24
CA GLY A 331 21.07 14.71 4.57
C GLY A 331 20.59 15.99 3.86
N PRO A 332 21.48 16.60 3.05
CA PRO A 332 21.22 17.88 2.39
C PRO A 332 20.25 17.78 1.19
N ALA A 333 19.95 16.57 0.71
CA ALA A 333 19.07 16.32 -0.43
C ALA A 333 17.90 15.38 -0.03
N PRO A 334 16.90 15.85 0.75
CA PRO A 334 15.83 15.02 1.28
C PRO A 334 15.00 14.30 0.21
N SER A 335 14.64 14.99 -0.86
CA SER A 335 13.86 14.41 -1.96
C SER A 335 14.58 13.24 -2.65
N GLN A 336 15.90 13.37 -2.83
CA GLN A 336 16.74 12.32 -3.43
C GLN A 336 16.85 11.09 -2.49
N ALA A 337 16.97 11.32 -1.18
CA ALA A 337 17.00 10.25 -0.19
C ALA A 337 15.64 9.51 -0.12
N ILE A 338 14.52 10.25 -0.13
CA ILE A 338 13.18 9.68 -0.17
C ILE A 338 12.98 8.85 -1.44
N ALA A 339 13.37 9.37 -2.61
CA ALA A 339 13.26 8.65 -3.88
C ALA A 339 14.09 7.36 -3.86
N GLY A 340 15.30 7.39 -3.30
CA GLY A 340 16.16 6.21 -3.16
C GLY A 340 15.55 5.15 -2.24
N VAL A 341 15.01 5.55 -1.09
CA VAL A 341 14.29 4.65 -0.18
C VAL A 341 13.07 4.07 -0.86
N ALA A 342 12.27 4.87 -1.57
CA ALA A 342 11.10 4.40 -2.30
C ALA A 342 11.48 3.33 -3.34
N THR A 343 12.53 3.58 -4.13
CA THR A 343 12.99 2.63 -5.16
C THR A 343 13.33 1.28 -4.54
N ILE A 344 14.14 1.25 -3.46
CA ILE A 344 14.55 0.01 -2.81
C ILE A 344 13.34 -0.68 -2.16
N THR A 345 12.52 0.08 -1.46
CA THR A 345 11.34 -0.43 -0.76
C THR A 345 10.34 -1.06 -1.74
N TYR A 346 10.04 -0.40 -2.85
CA TYR A 346 9.08 -0.90 -3.83
C TYR A 346 9.63 -2.01 -4.73
N THR A 347 10.95 -2.20 -4.81
CA THR A 347 11.55 -3.37 -5.45
C THR A 347 11.09 -4.67 -4.78
N SER A 348 10.70 -4.62 -3.49
CA SER A 348 10.11 -5.77 -2.80
C SER A 348 8.82 -6.27 -3.44
N GLY A 349 8.01 -5.37 -4.03
CA GLY A 349 6.80 -5.74 -4.76
C GLY A 349 7.07 -6.60 -6.01
N LEU A 350 8.27 -6.50 -6.59
CA LEU A 350 8.72 -7.39 -7.67
C LEU A 350 9.29 -8.71 -7.12
N VAL A 351 10.03 -8.62 -6.02
CA VAL A 351 10.79 -9.76 -5.49
C VAL A 351 9.93 -10.68 -4.63
N ALA A 352 9.06 -10.12 -3.78
CA ALA A 352 8.33 -10.90 -2.78
C ALA A 352 7.43 -11.98 -3.38
N PRO A 353 6.53 -11.72 -4.36
CA PRO A 353 5.65 -12.74 -4.89
C PRO A 353 6.42 -13.90 -5.54
N ALA A 354 7.46 -13.56 -6.33
CA ALA A 354 8.30 -14.55 -6.98
C ALA A 354 9.10 -15.39 -5.97
N ALA A 355 9.74 -14.73 -4.99
CA ALA A 355 10.53 -15.41 -3.98
C ALA A 355 9.67 -16.38 -3.14
N ILE A 356 8.50 -15.92 -2.66
CA ILE A 356 7.58 -16.76 -1.89
C ILE A 356 7.11 -17.94 -2.74
N GLY A 357 6.69 -17.70 -3.99
CA GLY A 357 6.18 -18.77 -4.87
C GLY A 357 7.26 -19.78 -5.25
N GLN A 358 8.48 -19.35 -5.60
CA GLN A 358 9.57 -20.25 -5.99
C GLN A 358 10.08 -21.07 -4.79
N ILE A 359 10.19 -20.46 -3.59
CA ILE A 359 10.56 -21.21 -2.38
C ILE A 359 9.44 -22.21 -2.03
N ALA A 360 8.18 -21.82 -2.17
CA ALA A 360 7.05 -22.69 -1.90
C ALA A 360 7.02 -23.90 -2.85
N GLU A 361 7.31 -23.69 -4.14
CA GLU A 361 7.40 -24.76 -5.14
C GLU A 361 8.56 -25.71 -4.87
N ALA A 362 9.74 -25.17 -4.52
CA ALA A 362 10.95 -25.95 -4.26
C ALA A 362 10.94 -26.66 -2.89
N SER A 363 10.13 -26.22 -1.94
CA SER A 363 10.10 -26.70 -0.56
C SER A 363 8.71 -26.66 0.03
N SER A 364 8.28 -25.48 0.56
CA SER A 364 6.94 -25.30 1.12
C SER A 364 6.65 -23.81 1.40
N LEU A 365 5.37 -23.46 1.53
CA LEU A 365 4.95 -22.13 2.02
C LEU A 365 5.44 -21.87 3.46
N VAL A 366 5.59 -22.90 4.29
CA VAL A 366 6.16 -22.76 5.64
C VAL A 366 7.60 -22.24 5.56
N THR A 367 8.41 -22.79 4.65
CA THR A 367 9.80 -22.31 4.40
C THR A 367 9.79 -20.86 3.87
N SER A 368 8.85 -20.52 2.99
CA SER A 368 8.70 -19.15 2.47
C SER A 368 8.39 -18.15 3.58
N PHE A 369 7.51 -18.48 4.51
CA PHE A 369 7.23 -17.64 5.68
C PHE A 369 8.35 -17.66 6.74
N GLY A 370 9.21 -18.68 6.73
CA GLY A 370 10.50 -18.67 7.42
C GLY A 370 11.40 -17.53 6.96
N LEU A 371 11.46 -17.24 5.65
CA LEU A 371 12.16 -16.07 5.09
C LEU A 371 11.51 -14.78 5.59
N VAL A 372 10.19 -14.67 5.57
CA VAL A 372 9.47 -13.48 6.10
C VAL A 372 9.83 -13.25 7.56
N THR A 373 9.87 -14.32 8.37
CA THR A 373 10.28 -14.27 9.78
C THR A 373 11.71 -13.76 9.93
N ALA A 374 12.65 -14.24 9.12
CA ALA A 374 14.05 -13.80 9.13
C ALA A 374 14.18 -12.30 8.76
N LEU A 375 13.42 -11.84 7.75
CA LEU A 375 13.37 -10.43 7.38
C LEU A 375 12.79 -9.56 8.50
N ALA A 376 11.78 -10.05 9.24
CA ALA A 376 11.23 -9.38 10.42
C ALA A 376 12.27 -9.25 11.55
N VAL A 377 13.11 -10.26 11.78
CA VAL A 377 14.26 -10.15 12.67
C VAL A 377 15.26 -9.10 12.17
N GLY A 378 15.46 -9.03 10.85
CA GLY A 378 16.26 -7.97 10.20
C GLY A 378 15.73 -6.55 10.50
N LEU A 379 14.41 -6.35 10.63
CA LEU A 379 13.84 -5.06 11.06
C LEU A 379 14.28 -4.68 12.47
N VAL A 380 14.35 -5.64 13.39
CA VAL A 380 14.79 -5.40 14.78
C VAL A 380 16.25 -4.93 14.79
N ALA A 381 17.12 -5.62 14.05
CA ALA A 381 18.54 -5.29 13.94
C ALA A 381 18.76 -3.95 13.23
N GLY A 382 18.04 -3.71 12.12
CA GLY A 382 18.15 -2.51 11.29
C GLY A 382 17.49 -1.26 11.87
N ALA A 383 16.63 -1.36 12.87
CA ALA A 383 15.87 -0.22 13.42
C ALA A 383 16.76 0.97 13.85
N GLY A 384 18.01 0.72 14.22
CA GLY A 384 18.98 1.74 14.64
C GLY A 384 19.28 2.81 13.59
N VAL A 385 19.13 2.49 12.30
CA VAL A 385 19.39 3.42 11.19
C VAL A 385 18.35 4.54 11.09
N LEU A 386 17.20 4.36 11.74
CA LEU A 386 16.13 5.37 11.80
C LEU A 386 16.35 6.41 12.91
N ARG A 387 17.50 6.36 13.61
CA ARG A 387 17.84 7.34 14.62
C ARG A 387 18.00 8.72 13.99
N VAL A 388 17.31 9.70 14.54
CA VAL A 388 17.48 11.11 14.15
C VAL A 388 18.83 11.60 14.68
N PRO A 389 19.76 12.13 13.85
CA PRO A 389 20.99 12.73 14.34
C PRO A 389 20.68 13.94 15.21
N GLU A 390 21.29 14.04 16.40
CA GLU A 390 21.08 15.14 17.36
C GLU A 390 21.47 16.53 16.83
N ARG A 391 22.30 16.59 15.79
CA ARG A 391 22.77 17.85 15.17
C ARG A 391 21.63 18.73 14.61
N THR A 392 20.47 18.18 14.30
CA THR A 392 19.33 18.96 13.75
C THR A 392 18.50 19.62 14.86
N ALA A 393 18.53 19.10 16.08
CA ALA A 393 17.86 19.70 17.24
C ALA A 393 18.55 20.99 17.72
N ALA A 394 19.90 21.00 17.72
CA ALA A 394 20.68 22.18 18.08
C ALA A 394 20.55 23.33 17.07
N ALA A 395 20.46 23.01 15.76
CA ALA A 395 20.27 24.01 14.72
C ALA A 395 18.88 24.67 14.73
N ALA A 396 17.84 23.96 15.21
CA ALA A 396 16.50 24.51 15.38
C ALA A 396 16.41 25.47 16.59
N GLN A 397 17.16 25.21 17.65
CA GLN A 397 17.21 26.10 18.82
C GLN A 397 17.99 27.41 18.55
N VAL A 398 18.99 27.39 17.68
CA VAL A 398 19.74 28.62 17.28
C VAL A 398 18.91 29.53 16.35
N ARG A 399 17.85 29.04 15.72
CA ARG A 399 16.95 29.85 14.85
C ARG A 399 15.72 30.42 15.55
N ALA A 400 15.51 30.15 16.82
CA ALA A 400 14.49 30.85 17.60
C ALA A 400 14.95 32.30 17.79
N PRO A 401 14.22 33.34 17.31
CA PRO A 401 14.61 34.71 17.56
C PRO A 401 14.61 34.94 19.06
N SER A 402 15.74 35.37 19.58
CA SER A 402 15.85 35.91 20.92
C SER A 402 14.77 37.02 21.07
N LYS A 403 13.79 36.78 21.92
CA LYS A 403 12.96 37.87 22.44
C LYS A 403 13.87 38.68 23.37
N ALA A 404 14.55 39.63 22.77
CA ALA A 404 15.17 40.72 23.54
C ALA A 404 14.13 41.84 23.66
N GLU A 405 13.84 42.12 24.87
CA GLU A 405 13.34 43.32 25.58
C GLU A 405 12.74 44.46 24.74
#